data_7bb6d9ae59ee8b261f473e6b2a20947b
#
_entry.id   7bb6d9ae59ee8b261f473e6b2a20947b
#
_cell.length_a   1.000
_cell.length_b   1.000
_cell.length_c   1.000
_cell.angle_alpha   90.00
_cell.angle_beta   90.00
_cell.angle_gamma   90.00
#
_symmetry.space_group_name_H-M   'P 1'
#
loop_
_entity.id
_entity.type
_entity.pdbx_description
1 polymer ?
#
loop_
_entity_poly.entity_id
_entity_poly.type
_entity_poly.pdbx_seq_one_letter_code
_entity_poly.pdbx_strand_id
1 'polypeptide(L)'
;MEVKCIMKLIRSCIVSFSMYSKIPMPQFKWNDDDMKYMLVFFPWIGAVIGLLLMLWKYIYSHFGVADICYVCIGALILIAVTGGFHIDGFMDTMDAFHSFKPREEKLAILKDSHIGAFAVIMLAAYGLL
;
A
#
# COMPACT_ATOMS: atom_id res chain seq x y z
N MET A 1 12.76 32.53 -4.34
CA MET A 1 13.33 31.17 -4.54
C MET A 1 12.69 30.15 -3.60
N GLU A 2 12.46 30.50 -2.33
CA GLU A 2 11.87 29.62 -1.29
C GLU A 2 10.45 29.12 -1.60
N VAL A 3 9.53 29.99 -2.03
CA VAL A 3 8.13 29.62 -2.30
C VAL A 3 8.01 28.53 -3.38
N LYS A 4 8.85 28.59 -4.43
CA LYS A 4 8.86 27.56 -5.48
C LYS A 4 9.36 26.20 -4.95
N CYS A 5 10.31 26.21 -4.01
CA CYS A 5 10.83 24.99 -3.39
C CYS A 5 9.77 24.34 -2.48
N ILE A 6 9.11 25.12 -1.65
CA ILE A 6 8.02 24.66 -0.77
C ILE A 6 6.87 24.08 -1.60
N MET A 7 6.49 24.75 -2.69
CA MET A 7 5.42 24.28 -3.57
C MET A 7 5.75 22.93 -4.22
N LYS A 8 7.02 22.71 -4.63
CA LYS A 8 7.48 21.40 -5.13
C LYS A 8 7.40 20.31 -4.08
N LEU A 9 7.79 20.58 -2.84
CA LEU A 9 7.71 19.62 -1.75
C LEU A 9 6.26 19.24 -1.44
N ILE A 10 5.34 20.23 -1.37
CA ILE A 10 3.91 19.96 -1.16
C ILE A 10 3.35 19.11 -2.29
N ARG A 11 3.67 19.43 -3.54
CA ARG A 11 3.22 18.64 -4.70
C ARG A 11 3.77 17.21 -4.65
N SER A 12 5.05 17.02 -4.32
CA SER A 12 5.64 15.68 -4.15
C SER A 12 5.01 14.89 -3.01
N CYS A 13 4.63 15.55 -1.91
CA CYS A 13 3.87 14.94 -0.83
C CYS A 13 2.51 14.44 -1.31
N ILE A 14 1.73 15.29 -2.00
CA ILE A 14 0.43 14.92 -2.56
C ILE A 14 0.57 13.75 -3.56
N VAL A 15 1.57 13.78 -4.43
CA VAL A 15 1.86 12.68 -5.37
C VAL A 15 2.16 11.38 -4.63
N SER A 16 2.99 11.42 -3.55
CA SER A 16 3.29 10.25 -2.73
C SER A 16 2.02 9.62 -2.14
N PHE A 17 1.18 10.42 -1.50
CA PHE A 17 -0.08 9.94 -0.94
C PHE A 17 -1.06 9.45 -2.01
N SER A 18 -1.12 10.11 -3.17
CA SER A 18 -1.98 9.68 -4.30
C SER A 18 -1.56 8.35 -4.91
N MET A 19 -0.24 8.06 -4.95
CA MET A 19 0.28 6.83 -5.54
C MET A 19 0.23 5.64 -4.58
N TYR A 20 0.56 5.87 -3.30
CA TYR A 20 0.77 4.78 -2.33
C TYR A 20 -0.33 4.67 -1.28
N SER A 21 -1.40 5.46 -1.38
CA SER A 21 -2.55 5.35 -0.49
C SER A 21 -3.86 5.61 -1.21
N LYS A 22 -4.97 5.20 -0.59
CA LYS A 22 -6.34 5.53 -1.01
C LYS A 22 -6.87 6.80 -0.34
N ILE A 23 -6.02 7.52 0.40
CA ILE A 23 -6.41 8.79 1.01
C ILE A 23 -6.73 9.78 -0.10
N PRO A 24 -7.91 10.41 -0.08
CA PRO A 24 -8.31 11.34 -1.14
C PRO A 24 -7.39 12.55 -1.17
N MET A 25 -6.69 12.73 -2.29
CA MET A 25 -5.78 13.85 -2.52
C MET A 25 -6.25 14.70 -3.70
N PRO A 26 -5.93 16.01 -3.72
CA PRO A 26 -6.23 16.88 -4.85
C PRO A 26 -5.59 16.35 -6.14
N GLN A 27 -6.38 16.22 -7.20
CA GLN A 27 -5.90 15.77 -8.50
C GLN A 27 -5.38 16.93 -9.33
N PHE A 28 -4.16 16.81 -9.84
CA PHE A 28 -3.54 17.75 -10.78
C PHE A 28 -2.64 17.00 -11.77
N LYS A 29 -2.22 17.64 -12.85
CA LYS A 29 -1.25 17.04 -13.77
C LYS A 29 0.13 16.98 -13.10
N TRP A 30 0.67 15.77 -13.00
CA TRP A 30 1.98 15.51 -12.43
C TRP A 30 3.07 15.75 -13.47
N ASN A 31 4.19 16.32 -13.02
CA ASN A 31 5.40 16.48 -13.79
C ASN A 31 6.51 15.61 -13.19
N ASP A 32 7.56 15.33 -13.96
CA ASP A 32 8.72 14.56 -13.49
C ASP A 32 9.36 15.17 -12.24
N ASP A 33 9.36 16.49 -12.12
CA ASP A 33 9.83 17.22 -10.94
C ASP A 33 9.02 16.92 -9.68
N ASP A 34 7.70 16.68 -9.80
CA ASP A 34 6.82 16.36 -8.67
C ASP A 34 7.09 14.93 -8.15
N MET A 35 7.51 14.03 -9.03
CA MET A 35 7.83 12.64 -8.69
C MET A 35 9.21 12.49 -8.03
N LYS A 36 10.11 13.46 -8.24
CA LYS A 36 11.50 13.38 -7.79
C LYS A 36 11.66 13.18 -6.28
N TYR A 37 10.80 13.79 -5.48
CA TYR A 37 10.87 13.75 -4.01
C TYR A 37 9.74 12.91 -3.38
N MET A 38 8.91 12.22 -4.17
CA MET A 38 7.76 11.50 -3.64
C MET A 38 8.16 10.41 -2.62
N LEU A 39 9.29 9.73 -2.83
CA LEU A 39 9.77 8.68 -1.91
C LEU A 39 10.19 9.21 -0.55
N VAL A 40 10.55 10.50 -0.44
CA VAL A 40 10.86 11.14 0.85
C VAL A 40 9.61 11.22 1.74
N PHE A 41 8.43 11.29 1.13
CA PHE A 41 7.15 11.36 1.84
C PHE A 41 6.50 9.99 2.08
N PHE A 42 7.05 8.92 1.49
CA PHE A 42 6.54 7.56 1.68
C PHE A 42 6.45 7.13 3.16
N PRO A 43 7.44 7.42 4.05
CA PRO A 43 7.34 7.08 5.47
C PRO A 43 6.18 7.76 6.20
N TRP A 44 5.68 8.90 5.71
CA TRP A 44 4.54 9.58 6.31
C TRP A 44 3.23 8.82 6.15
N ILE A 45 3.09 8.04 5.08
CA ILE A 45 1.96 7.12 4.90
C ILE A 45 1.98 6.06 6.00
N GLY A 46 3.17 5.53 6.31
CA GLY A 46 3.36 4.63 7.45
C GLY A 46 3.02 5.28 8.79
N ALA A 47 3.36 6.56 8.96
CA ALA A 47 2.99 7.32 10.16
C ALA A 47 1.46 7.45 10.32
N VAL A 48 0.74 7.72 9.24
CA VAL A 48 -0.74 7.76 9.24
C VAL A 48 -1.31 6.40 9.62
N ILE A 49 -0.81 5.31 9.03
CA ILE A 49 -1.23 3.94 9.38
C ILE A 49 -0.95 3.67 10.86
N GLY A 50 0.24 4.02 11.35
CA GLY A 50 0.61 3.85 12.75
C GLY A 50 -0.33 4.59 13.71
N LEU A 51 -0.69 5.83 13.39
CA LEU A 51 -1.65 6.61 14.19
C LEU A 51 -3.05 5.95 14.21
N LEU A 52 -3.53 5.46 13.08
CA LEU A 52 -4.81 4.75 13.01
C LEU A 52 -4.78 3.45 13.82
N LEU A 53 -3.69 2.70 13.77
CA LEU A 53 -3.52 1.48 14.57
C LEU A 53 -3.41 1.78 16.07
N MET A 54 -2.76 2.88 16.46
CA MET A 54 -2.71 3.33 17.85
C MET A 54 -4.09 3.74 18.35
N LEU A 55 -4.86 4.46 17.54
CA LEU A 55 -6.24 4.81 17.85
C LEU A 55 -7.11 3.55 17.98
N TRP A 56 -6.94 2.60 17.06
CA TRP A 56 -7.65 1.31 17.11
C TRP A 56 -7.28 0.50 18.37
N LYS A 57 -6.00 0.45 18.73
CA LYS A 57 -5.55 -0.18 19.98
C LYS A 57 -6.17 0.49 21.21
N TYR A 58 -6.29 1.80 21.23
CA TYR A 58 -6.94 2.54 22.33
C TYR A 58 -8.42 2.15 22.44
N ILE A 59 -9.15 2.09 21.33
CA ILE A 59 -10.56 1.66 21.29
C ILE A 59 -10.68 0.23 21.80
N TYR A 60 -9.86 -0.69 21.29
CA TYR A 60 -9.83 -2.07 21.72
C TYR A 60 -9.64 -2.19 23.25
N SER A 61 -8.69 -1.47 23.83
CA SER A 61 -8.36 -1.56 25.26
C SER A 61 -9.45 -0.95 26.17
N HIS A 62 -10.26 0.01 25.66
CA HIS A 62 -11.28 0.70 26.44
C HIS A 62 -12.65 0.04 26.37
N PHE A 63 -13.01 -0.57 25.26
CA PHE A 63 -14.36 -1.08 24.99
C PHE A 63 -14.50 -2.60 25.08
N GLY A 64 -13.42 -3.32 25.45
CA GLY A 64 -13.48 -4.78 25.63
C GLY A 64 -13.82 -5.51 24.33
N VAL A 65 -13.28 -5.04 23.20
CA VAL A 65 -13.49 -5.68 21.89
C VAL A 65 -12.83 -7.05 21.87
N ALA A 66 -13.42 -8.04 21.22
CA ALA A 66 -12.84 -9.38 21.08
C ALA A 66 -11.50 -9.34 20.32
N ASP A 67 -10.55 -10.17 20.74
CA ASP A 67 -9.19 -10.20 20.16
C ASP A 67 -9.20 -10.46 18.66
N ILE A 68 -10.09 -11.32 18.19
CA ILE A 68 -10.24 -11.61 16.76
C ILE A 68 -10.64 -10.34 15.97
N CYS A 69 -11.53 -9.53 16.52
CA CYS A 69 -11.93 -8.26 15.91
C CYS A 69 -10.76 -7.26 15.90
N TYR A 70 -9.94 -7.26 16.97
CA TYR A 70 -8.75 -6.42 17.01
C TYR A 70 -7.80 -6.71 15.86
N VAL A 71 -7.49 -7.98 15.63
CA VAL A 71 -6.60 -8.43 14.56
C VAL A 71 -7.20 -8.15 13.18
N CYS A 72 -8.47 -8.55 12.96
CA CYS A 72 -9.12 -8.38 11.66
C CYS A 72 -9.25 -6.92 11.26
N ILE A 73 -9.68 -6.03 12.16
CA ILE A 73 -9.83 -4.60 11.87
C ILE A 73 -8.46 -3.95 11.70
N GLY A 74 -7.44 -4.36 12.48
CA GLY A 74 -6.08 -3.90 12.29
C GLY A 74 -5.54 -4.21 10.89
N ALA A 75 -5.75 -5.42 10.39
CA ALA A 75 -5.40 -5.82 9.03
C ALA A 75 -6.19 -5.01 7.98
N LEU A 76 -7.49 -4.81 8.20
CA LEU A 76 -8.35 -4.01 7.30
C LEU A 76 -7.92 -2.54 7.23
N ILE A 77 -7.43 -1.94 8.32
CA ILE A 77 -6.89 -0.57 8.31
C ILE A 77 -5.71 -0.47 7.34
N LEU A 78 -4.79 -1.43 7.38
CA LEU A 78 -3.65 -1.48 6.46
C LEU A 78 -4.11 -1.54 5.01
N ILE A 79 -5.02 -2.46 4.70
CA ILE A 79 -5.57 -2.65 3.35
C ILE A 79 -6.32 -1.40 2.89
N ALA A 80 -7.16 -0.81 3.75
CA ALA A 80 -7.97 0.35 3.41
C ALA A 80 -7.10 1.59 3.11
N VAL A 81 -6.06 1.84 3.90
CA VAL A 81 -5.17 2.99 3.69
C VAL A 81 -4.32 2.82 2.45
N THR A 82 -3.73 1.64 2.23
CA THR A 82 -2.86 1.37 1.07
C THR A 82 -3.63 1.02 -0.20
N GLY A 83 -4.92 0.70 -0.07
CA GLY A 83 -5.74 0.18 -1.18
C GLY A 83 -5.32 -1.21 -1.65
N GLY A 84 -4.59 -1.95 -0.83
CA GLY A 84 -4.11 -3.29 -1.17
C GLY A 84 -2.90 -3.33 -2.11
N PHE A 85 -2.32 -2.18 -2.49
CA PHE A 85 -1.23 -2.10 -3.45
C PHE A 85 -0.05 -3.05 -3.16
N HIS A 86 0.32 -3.21 -1.88
CA HIS A 86 1.41 -4.11 -1.50
C HIS A 86 1.00 -5.58 -1.58
N ILE A 87 -0.27 -5.89 -1.28
CA ILE A 87 -0.82 -7.25 -1.38
C ILE A 87 -0.91 -7.64 -2.85
N ASP A 88 -1.39 -6.75 -3.70
CA ASP A 88 -1.47 -6.94 -5.15
C ASP A 88 -0.09 -7.25 -5.74
N GLY A 89 0.91 -6.42 -5.48
CA GLY A 89 2.28 -6.66 -5.93
C GLY A 89 2.90 -7.95 -5.37
N PHE A 90 2.55 -8.37 -4.14
CA PHE A 90 2.94 -9.66 -3.58
C PHE A 90 2.29 -10.81 -4.36
N MET A 91 0.99 -10.73 -4.61
CA MET A 91 0.23 -11.75 -5.34
C MET A 91 0.76 -11.94 -6.75
N ASP A 92 0.95 -10.87 -7.51
CA ASP A 92 1.52 -10.91 -8.86
C ASP A 92 2.92 -11.53 -8.88
N THR A 93 3.75 -11.15 -7.90
CA THR A 93 5.10 -11.70 -7.77
C THR A 93 5.08 -13.20 -7.49
N MET A 94 4.17 -13.66 -6.61
CA MET A 94 4.04 -15.08 -6.29
C MET A 94 3.55 -15.90 -7.47
N ASP A 95 2.59 -15.41 -8.25
CA ASP A 95 2.15 -16.06 -9.48
C ASP A 95 3.28 -16.16 -10.52
N ALA A 96 3.99 -15.07 -10.76
CA ALA A 96 5.12 -15.08 -11.70
C ALA A 96 6.24 -16.01 -11.23
N PHE A 97 6.54 -16.02 -9.93
CA PHE A 97 7.62 -16.83 -9.37
C PHE A 97 7.32 -18.34 -9.47
N HIS A 98 6.11 -18.75 -9.12
CA HIS A 98 5.72 -20.17 -9.09
C HIS A 98 5.18 -20.69 -10.44
N SER A 99 5.10 -19.86 -11.48
CA SER A 99 4.67 -20.30 -12.81
C SER A 99 5.63 -21.26 -13.50
N PHE A 100 6.88 -21.42 -13.00
CA PHE A 100 7.94 -22.23 -13.61
C PHE A 100 8.25 -21.89 -15.07
N LYS A 101 7.85 -20.68 -15.53
CA LYS A 101 8.00 -20.22 -16.91
C LYS A 101 9.31 -19.47 -17.12
N PRO A 102 9.76 -19.29 -18.40
CA PRO A 102 10.88 -18.44 -18.74
C PRO A 102 10.66 -16.98 -18.29
N ARG A 103 11.75 -16.23 -18.17
CA ARG A 103 11.73 -14.83 -17.68
C ARG A 103 10.75 -13.93 -18.44
N GLU A 104 10.69 -14.07 -19.75
CA GLU A 104 9.80 -13.24 -20.59
C GLU A 104 8.33 -13.48 -20.30
N GLU A 105 7.93 -14.75 -20.13
CA GLU A 105 6.57 -15.12 -19.78
C GLU A 105 6.23 -14.72 -18.32
N LYS A 106 7.19 -14.76 -17.39
CA LYS A 106 7.01 -14.25 -16.03
C LYS A 106 6.73 -12.76 -16.02
N LEU A 107 7.42 -11.98 -16.86
CA LEU A 107 7.16 -10.56 -17.02
C LEU A 107 5.81 -10.26 -17.66
N ALA A 108 5.29 -11.17 -18.49
CA ALA A 108 3.94 -11.07 -19.01
C ALA A 108 2.88 -11.31 -17.93
N ILE A 109 3.10 -12.30 -17.04
CA ILE A 109 2.22 -12.56 -15.88
C ILE A 109 2.12 -11.33 -14.98
N LEU A 110 3.25 -10.65 -14.67
CA LEU A 110 3.25 -9.43 -13.86
C LEU A 110 2.46 -8.25 -14.48
N LYS A 111 2.10 -8.33 -15.76
CA LYS A 111 1.30 -7.32 -16.45
C LYS A 111 -0.14 -7.76 -16.67
N ASP A 112 -0.44 -9.02 -16.36
CA ASP A 112 -1.77 -9.60 -16.51
C ASP A 112 -2.61 -9.23 -15.28
N SER A 113 -3.82 -8.75 -15.50
CA SER A 113 -4.77 -8.41 -14.43
C SER A 113 -5.50 -9.63 -13.84
N HIS A 114 -5.23 -10.84 -14.33
CA HIS A 114 -5.86 -12.05 -13.83
C HIS A 114 -5.09 -12.63 -12.65
N ILE A 115 -5.81 -12.99 -11.61
CA ILE A 115 -5.25 -13.63 -10.42
C ILE A 115 -5.03 -15.11 -10.69
N GLY A 116 -3.80 -15.58 -10.54
CA GLY A 116 -3.46 -17.00 -10.65
C GLY A 116 -3.64 -17.76 -9.34
N ALA A 117 -3.62 -19.08 -9.43
CA ALA A 117 -3.82 -19.95 -8.28
C ALA A 117 -2.72 -19.80 -7.21
N PHE A 118 -1.47 -19.59 -7.62
CA PHE A 118 -0.36 -19.43 -6.69
C PHE A 118 -0.43 -18.14 -5.88
N ALA A 119 -0.92 -17.04 -6.45
CA ALA A 119 -1.19 -15.82 -5.71
C ALA A 119 -2.10 -16.06 -4.51
N VAL A 120 -3.22 -16.77 -4.74
CA VAL A 120 -4.21 -17.07 -3.69
C VAL A 120 -3.64 -18.02 -2.64
N ILE A 121 -2.95 -19.08 -3.06
CA ILE A 121 -2.33 -20.06 -2.15
C ILE A 121 -1.30 -19.37 -1.25
N MET A 122 -0.42 -18.56 -1.84
CA MET A 122 0.65 -17.89 -1.10
C MET A 122 0.12 -16.78 -0.19
N LEU A 123 -0.93 -16.07 -0.60
CA LEU A 123 -1.60 -15.09 0.25
C LEU A 123 -2.26 -15.77 1.46
N ALA A 124 -2.94 -16.90 1.26
CA ALA A 124 -3.53 -17.67 2.35
C ALA A 124 -2.46 -18.21 3.31
N ALA A 125 -1.36 -18.77 2.78
CA ALA A 125 -0.24 -19.26 3.58
C ALA A 125 0.40 -18.13 4.41
N TYR A 126 0.60 -16.95 3.81
CA TYR A 126 1.14 -15.77 4.51
C TYR A 126 0.19 -15.27 5.61
N GLY A 127 -1.12 -15.31 5.36
CA GLY A 127 -2.13 -14.89 6.33
C GLY A 127 -2.30 -15.84 7.52
N LEU A 128 -1.78 -17.07 7.43
CA LEU A 128 -1.82 -18.08 8.51
C LEU A 128 -0.53 -18.08 9.38
N LEU A 129 0.52 -17.36 8.97
CA LEU A 129 1.78 -17.19 9.69
C LEU A 129 1.75 -16.04 10.66
#